data_9963524fa55f72de8b20581101d30263
#
_entry.id   9963524fa55f72de8b20581101d30263
#
_cell.length_a   1.000
_cell.length_b   1.000
_cell.length_c   1.000
_cell.angle_alpha   90.00
_cell.angle_beta   90.00
_cell.angle_gamma   90.00
#
_symmetry.space_group_name_H-M   'P 1'
#
loop_
_entity.id
_entity.type
_entity.pdbx_description
1 polymer ?
#
loop_
_entity_poly.entity_id
_entity_poly.type
_entity_poly.pdbx_seq_one_letter_code
_entity_poly.pdbx_strand_id
1 'polypeptide(L)'
;MEEESIRLQKFLANSGVASRRKCEELILEGKVSVNGQIVKELGTKVNPAVDKVEYCGNLVSISNKFVYILLNKPIGYVTTAKDQFDRDSVLDLVKVKERVVPVGRLDMYTSGALILTNDGDFVYKVTHPKHEIEKTYTVTVKGILKNNEVEQLRKGVKIEDYTTKPARVKILKTDIEKDISRLEITIHEGKNR
;
A
#
# COMPACT_ATOMS: atom_id res chain seq x y z
N MET A 1 -11.44 28.99 9.27
CA MET A 1 -10.66 27.77 8.97
C MET A 1 -11.59 26.60 9.25
N GLU A 2 -11.99 25.85 8.24
CA GLU A 2 -12.79 24.65 8.47
C GLU A 2 -11.96 23.68 9.32
N GLU A 3 -12.48 23.35 10.48
CA GLU A 3 -11.87 22.40 11.40
C GLU A 3 -11.83 21.03 10.73
N GLU A 4 -10.64 20.56 10.38
CA GLU A 4 -10.42 19.33 9.62
C GLU A 4 -10.69 18.11 10.50
N SER A 5 -11.97 17.78 10.67
CA SER A 5 -12.38 16.60 11.43
C SER A 5 -12.07 15.32 10.65
N ILE A 6 -11.46 14.33 11.29
CA ILE A 6 -11.13 13.03 10.72
C ILE A 6 -11.88 11.90 11.43
N ARG A 7 -12.09 10.78 10.75
CA ARG A 7 -12.71 9.61 11.39
C ARG A 7 -11.83 9.07 12.52
N LEU A 8 -12.45 8.71 13.64
CA LEU A 8 -11.77 8.24 14.85
C LEU A 8 -10.82 7.06 14.57
N GLN A 9 -11.21 6.07 13.74
CA GLN A 9 -10.32 4.98 13.36
C GLN A 9 -9.11 5.46 12.52
N LYS A 10 -9.25 6.55 11.73
CA LYS A 10 -8.11 7.17 11.02
C LYS A 10 -7.16 7.83 12.03
N PHE A 11 -7.72 8.56 13.01
CA PHE A 11 -6.95 9.18 14.08
C PHE A 11 -6.12 8.14 14.85
N LEU A 12 -6.76 7.08 15.35
CA LEU A 12 -6.09 6.00 16.11
C LEU A 12 -5.01 5.30 15.28
N ALA A 13 -5.27 5.05 13.99
CA ALA A 13 -4.29 4.43 13.12
C ALA A 13 -3.07 5.34 12.87
N ASN A 14 -3.29 6.64 12.69
CA ASN A 14 -2.23 7.64 12.53
C ASN A 14 -1.45 7.88 13.85
N SER A 15 -2.09 7.61 14.99
CA SER A 15 -1.43 7.60 16.31
C SER A 15 -0.66 6.30 16.59
N GLY A 16 -0.63 5.36 15.65
CA GLY A 16 0.14 4.12 15.79
C GLY A 16 -0.54 3.01 16.60
N VAL A 17 -1.79 3.19 17.07
CA VAL A 17 -2.50 2.22 17.90
C VAL A 17 -2.67 0.87 17.20
N ALA A 18 -3.27 0.86 16.00
CA ALA A 18 -3.46 -0.37 15.22
C ALA A 18 -3.78 -0.05 13.74
N SER A 19 -4.13 -1.07 12.93
CA SER A 19 -4.70 -0.85 11.61
C SER A 19 -6.09 -0.21 11.72
N ARG A 20 -6.55 0.51 10.68
CA ARG A 20 -7.89 1.14 10.70
C ARG A 20 -9.01 0.16 11.05
N ARG A 21 -9.00 -1.05 10.46
CA ARG A 21 -9.98 -2.10 10.76
C ARG A 21 -9.87 -2.57 12.21
N LYS A 22 -8.67 -2.78 12.73
CA LYS A 22 -8.50 -3.15 14.14
C LYS A 22 -8.93 -2.02 15.08
N CYS A 23 -8.71 -0.75 14.70
CA CYS A 23 -9.23 0.39 15.46
C CYS A 23 -10.76 0.42 15.49
N GLU A 24 -11.44 0.04 14.40
CA GLU A 24 -12.90 -0.11 14.40
C GLU A 24 -13.37 -1.18 15.40
N GLU A 25 -12.70 -2.32 15.46
CA GLU A 25 -12.98 -3.36 16.47
C GLU A 25 -12.79 -2.82 17.90
N LEU A 26 -11.68 -2.10 18.15
CA LEU A 26 -11.39 -1.50 19.46
C LEU A 26 -12.42 -0.45 19.89
N ILE A 27 -12.96 0.31 18.93
CA ILE A 27 -14.05 1.25 19.17
C ILE A 27 -15.32 0.50 19.58
N LEU A 28 -15.71 -0.53 18.84
CA LEU A 28 -16.89 -1.35 19.15
C LEU A 28 -16.75 -2.05 20.53
N GLU A 29 -15.55 -2.47 20.88
CA GLU A 29 -15.25 -3.06 22.19
C GLU A 29 -15.30 -2.02 23.34
N GLY A 30 -15.50 -0.73 23.04
CA GLY A 30 -15.54 0.34 24.06
C GLY A 30 -14.19 0.66 24.70
N LYS A 31 -13.08 0.36 24.03
CA LYS A 31 -11.72 0.63 24.51
C LYS A 31 -11.23 2.04 24.21
N VAL A 32 -12.04 2.85 23.53
CA VAL A 32 -11.68 4.20 23.10
C VAL A 32 -12.64 5.21 23.72
N SER A 33 -12.09 6.28 24.27
CA SER A 33 -12.88 7.45 24.71
C SER A 33 -12.47 8.72 23.97
N VAL A 34 -13.40 9.62 23.84
CA VAL A 34 -13.21 10.97 23.29
C VAL A 34 -13.77 11.97 24.29
N ASN A 35 -12.94 12.90 24.74
CA ASN A 35 -13.30 13.89 25.75
C ASN A 35 -13.89 13.25 27.03
N GLY A 36 -13.35 12.09 27.44
CA GLY A 36 -13.77 11.35 28.64
C GLY A 36 -15.03 10.47 28.42
N GLN A 37 -15.64 10.46 27.23
CA GLN A 37 -16.80 9.62 26.94
C GLN A 37 -16.39 8.42 26.07
N ILE A 38 -16.82 7.20 26.48
CA ILE A 38 -16.58 5.99 25.70
C ILE A 38 -17.37 6.04 24.40
N VAL A 39 -16.68 5.82 23.27
CA VAL A 39 -17.26 5.78 21.94
C VAL A 39 -17.33 4.35 21.45
N LYS A 40 -18.51 3.91 21.00
CA LYS A 40 -18.76 2.60 20.36
C LYS A 40 -19.34 2.71 18.96
N GLU A 41 -19.56 3.92 18.48
CA GLU A 41 -20.18 4.18 17.17
C GLU A 41 -19.09 4.31 16.08
N LEU A 42 -19.21 3.50 15.02
CA LEU A 42 -18.35 3.61 13.85
C LEU A 42 -18.70 4.86 13.04
N GLY A 43 -17.69 5.47 12.46
CA GLY A 43 -17.87 6.70 11.68
C GLY A 43 -17.75 7.99 12.50
N THR A 44 -17.69 7.91 13.83
CA THR A 44 -17.39 9.05 14.71
C THR A 44 -16.20 9.83 14.19
N LYS A 45 -16.32 11.15 14.19
CA LYS A 45 -15.26 12.08 13.78
C LYS A 45 -14.69 12.79 14.98
N VAL A 46 -13.41 13.11 14.93
CA VAL A 46 -12.70 13.89 15.94
C VAL A 46 -11.88 14.97 15.27
N ASN A 47 -11.74 16.11 15.97
CA ASN A 47 -10.81 17.16 15.58
C ASN A 47 -9.48 16.93 16.30
N PRO A 48 -8.37 16.60 15.58
CA PRO A 48 -7.08 16.32 16.19
C PRO A 48 -6.48 17.48 17.00
N ALA A 49 -6.92 18.70 16.76
CA ALA A 49 -6.40 19.89 17.42
C ALA A 49 -7.01 20.16 18.80
N VAL A 50 -8.25 19.67 19.04
CA VAL A 50 -9.00 20.02 20.26
C VAL A 50 -9.51 18.82 21.04
N ASP A 51 -9.83 17.69 20.36
CA ASP A 51 -10.38 16.53 21.01
C ASP A 51 -9.30 15.67 21.70
N LYS A 52 -9.58 15.29 22.95
CA LYS A 52 -8.75 14.37 23.72
C LYS A 52 -9.23 12.96 23.44
N VAL A 53 -8.40 12.19 22.75
CA VAL A 53 -8.67 10.77 22.45
C VAL A 53 -7.81 9.89 23.32
N GLU A 54 -8.43 8.89 23.94
CA GLU A 54 -7.75 7.92 24.79
C GLU A 54 -8.02 6.49 24.32
N TYR A 55 -6.99 5.66 24.42
CA TYR A 55 -7.08 4.22 24.18
C TYR A 55 -6.69 3.48 25.46
N CYS A 56 -7.61 2.66 26.00
CA CYS A 56 -7.45 1.98 27.29
C CYS A 56 -7.01 2.93 28.42
N GLY A 57 -7.58 4.14 28.48
CA GLY A 57 -7.28 5.17 29.47
C GLY A 57 -5.97 5.94 29.24
N ASN A 58 -5.23 5.67 28.19
CA ASN A 58 -4.01 6.39 27.84
C ASN A 58 -4.29 7.38 26.71
N LEU A 59 -3.88 8.64 26.90
CA LEU A 59 -3.99 9.67 25.87
C LEU A 59 -3.16 9.29 24.65
N VAL A 60 -3.76 9.39 23.46
CA VAL A 60 -3.10 9.14 22.18
C VAL A 60 -3.13 10.39 21.32
N SER A 61 -2.07 10.62 20.58
CA SER A 61 -1.94 11.76 19.67
C SER A 61 -1.31 11.32 18.35
N ILE A 62 -1.64 12.04 17.28
CA ILE A 62 -1.01 11.81 15.99
C ILE A 62 0.46 12.22 16.07
N SER A 63 1.35 11.32 15.72
CA SER A 63 2.78 11.65 15.64
C SER A 63 3.03 12.53 14.43
N ASN A 64 3.70 13.66 14.64
CA ASN A 64 4.17 14.53 13.56
C ASN A 64 5.51 14.05 12.96
N LYS A 65 6.06 12.94 13.47
CA LYS A 65 7.29 12.35 12.97
C LYS A 65 6.97 11.28 11.93
N PHE A 66 7.13 11.66 10.67
CA PHE A 66 7.01 10.70 9.58
C PHE A 66 8.33 9.98 9.33
N VAL A 67 8.21 8.69 9.04
CA VAL A 67 9.31 7.81 8.65
C VAL A 67 9.06 7.30 7.25
N TYR A 68 10.07 7.38 6.39
CA TYR A 68 10.04 6.84 5.04
C TYR A 68 11.24 5.92 4.86
N ILE A 69 10.99 4.69 4.53
CA ILE A 69 12.01 3.65 4.33
C ILE A 69 11.89 3.17 2.89
N LEU A 70 12.95 3.29 2.12
CA LEU A 70 13.06 2.67 0.81
C LEU A 70 13.68 1.28 0.98
N LEU A 71 12.87 0.25 0.77
CA LEU A 71 13.28 -1.13 0.80
C LEU A 71 13.53 -1.63 -0.62
N ASN A 72 14.70 -2.21 -0.88
CA ASN A 72 14.86 -3.10 -2.04
C ASN A 72 14.29 -4.47 -1.64
N LYS A 73 12.97 -4.66 -1.88
CA LYS A 73 12.29 -5.89 -1.51
C LYS A 73 12.90 -7.08 -2.23
N PRO A 74 13.40 -8.10 -1.53
CA PRO A 74 13.81 -9.35 -2.16
C PRO A 74 12.59 -10.21 -2.54
N ILE A 75 12.82 -11.23 -3.37
CA ILE A 75 11.84 -12.31 -3.59
C ILE A 75 11.63 -13.12 -2.30
N GLY A 76 10.49 -13.81 -2.20
CA GLY A 76 10.15 -14.67 -1.06
C GLY A 76 9.34 -13.97 0.05
N TYR A 77 9.29 -12.65 0.10
CA TYR A 77 8.56 -11.89 1.11
C TYR A 77 7.23 -11.38 0.59
N VAL A 78 6.17 -11.50 1.39
CA VAL A 78 4.86 -10.97 1.06
C VAL A 78 4.74 -9.49 1.46
N THR A 79 4.05 -8.70 0.63
CA THR A 79 3.78 -7.29 0.94
C THR A 79 2.47 -7.17 1.70
N THR A 80 2.54 -7.33 3.01
CA THR A 80 1.39 -7.19 3.92
C THR A 80 1.83 -6.62 5.26
N ALA A 81 0.91 -5.94 5.94
CA ALA A 81 1.10 -5.49 7.33
C ALA A 81 0.75 -6.58 8.35
N LYS A 82 0.05 -7.63 7.95
CA LYS A 82 -0.25 -8.82 8.74
C LYS A 82 -0.52 -9.97 7.78
N ASP A 83 0.26 -11.04 7.86
CA ASP A 83 -0.01 -12.25 7.09
C ASP A 83 -0.94 -13.20 7.85
N GLN A 84 -1.78 -13.94 7.10
CA GLN A 84 -2.71 -14.93 7.66
C GLN A 84 -2.12 -16.35 7.63
N PHE A 85 -1.02 -16.54 6.91
CA PHE A 85 -0.39 -17.84 6.67
C PHE A 85 1.01 -17.94 7.26
N ASP A 86 1.37 -17.02 8.17
CA ASP A 86 2.66 -16.98 8.87
C ASP A 86 3.89 -16.96 7.92
N ARG A 87 3.74 -16.32 6.75
CA ARG A 87 4.82 -16.14 5.78
C ARG A 87 5.62 -14.89 6.12
N ASP A 88 6.90 -14.92 5.82
CA ASP A 88 7.78 -13.76 5.96
C ASP A 88 7.23 -12.55 5.20
N SER A 89 7.11 -11.44 5.88
CA SER A 89 6.57 -10.19 5.36
C SER A 89 7.65 -9.13 5.15
N VAL A 90 7.38 -8.13 4.34
CA VAL A 90 8.29 -6.99 4.15
C VAL A 90 8.58 -6.22 5.44
N LEU A 91 7.72 -6.34 6.47
CA LEU A 91 7.95 -5.70 7.76
C LEU A 91 9.03 -6.38 8.57
N ASP A 92 9.26 -7.68 8.37
CA ASP A 92 10.30 -8.44 9.07
C ASP A 92 11.72 -8.03 8.62
N LEU A 93 11.81 -7.37 7.44
CA LEU A 93 13.07 -6.86 6.88
C LEU A 93 13.49 -5.51 7.44
N VAL A 94 12.63 -4.82 8.19
CA VAL A 94 12.89 -3.47 8.68
C VAL A 94 12.81 -3.38 10.19
N LYS A 95 13.81 -2.72 10.80
CA LYS A 95 13.86 -2.48 12.25
C LYS A 95 13.56 -1.00 12.51
N VAL A 96 12.32 -0.70 12.85
CA VAL A 96 11.85 0.66 13.14
C VAL A 96 10.89 0.62 14.32
N LYS A 97 10.90 1.66 15.15
CA LYS A 97 10.01 1.76 16.32
C LYS A 97 8.59 2.12 15.92
N GLU A 98 8.45 2.96 14.94
CA GLU A 98 7.20 3.44 14.41
C GLU A 98 6.48 2.32 13.64
N ARG A 99 5.16 2.26 13.79
CA ARG A 99 4.34 1.35 12.99
C ARG A 99 4.27 1.84 11.55
N VAL A 100 5.00 1.21 10.65
CA VAL A 100 4.97 1.52 9.22
C VAL A 100 4.09 0.55 8.42
N VAL A 101 3.67 0.98 7.24
CA VAL A 101 2.92 0.18 6.28
C VAL A 101 3.53 0.31 4.89
N PRO A 102 3.40 -0.69 4.01
CA PRO A 102 3.90 -0.60 2.65
C PRO A 102 3.05 0.35 1.80
N VAL A 103 3.71 1.12 0.94
CA VAL A 103 3.12 2.01 -0.06
C VAL A 103 2.92 1.24 -1.36
N GLY A 104 1.76 0.66 -1.53
CA GLY A 104 1.49 -0.28 -2.60
C GLY A 104 1.99 -1.69 -2.29
N ARG A 105 2.13 -2.50 -3.34
CA ARG A 105 2.48 -3.92 -3.20
C ARG A 105 3.37 -4.38 -4.34
N LEU A 106 4.32 -5.24 -4.00
CA LEU A 106 5.01 -6.13 -4.92
C LEU A 106 4.66 -7.57 -4.55
N ASP A 107 4.46 -8.42 -5.53
CA ASP A 107 4.14 -9.82 -5.30
C ASP A 107 5.33 -10.56 -4.65
N MET A 108 5.08 -11.73 -4.07
CA MET A 108 6.08 -12.50 -3.33
C MET A 108 7.34 -12.78 -4.16
N TYR A 109 7.15 -13.08 -5.44
CA TYR A 109 8.26 -13.38 -6.36
C TYR A 109 8.74 -12.17 -7.16
N THR A 110 8.27 -10.97 -6.84
CA THR A 110 8.75 -9.72 -7.44
C THR A 110 9.73 -9.04 -6.49
N SER A 111 10.87 -8.61 -7.01
CA SER A 111 11.84 -7.79 -6.28
C SER A 111 11.81 -6.34 -6.76
N GLY A 112 12.27 -5.41 -5.94
CA GLY A 112 12.43 -4.02 -6.33
C GLY A 112 12.07 -3.01 -5.24
N ALA A 113 11.95 -1.76 -5.66
CA ALA A 113 11.71 -0.62 -4.78
C ALA A 113 10.31 -0.69 -4.15
N LEU A 114 10.26 -0.68 -2.82
CA LEU A 114 9.04 -0.61 -2.03
C LEU A 114 9.24 0.39 -0.90
N ILE A 115 8.36 1.37 -0.81
CA ILE A 115 8.39 2.35 0.28
C ILE A 115 7.56 1.83 1.44
N LEU A 116 8.07 1.98 2.67
CA LEU A 116 7.35 1.73 3.91
C LEU A 116 7.28 3.04 4.69
N THR A 117 6.11 3.38 5.24
CA THR A 117 5.92 4.65 5.97
C THR A 117 4.76 4.56 6.96
N ASN A 118 4.77 5.48 7.94
CA ASN A 118 3.63 5.76 8.82
C ASN A 118 2.76 6.92 8.33
N ASP A 119 3.12 7.57 7.22
CA ASP A 119 2.34 8.64 6.59
C ASP A 119 1.20 8.06 5.74
N GLY A 120 0.01 7.98 6.32
CA GLY A 120 -1.17 7.44 5.64
C GLY A 120 -1.69 8.30 4.50
N ASP A 121 -1.42 9.61 4.51
CA ASP A 121 -1.86 10.51 3.43
C ASP A 121 -0.90 10.40 2.24
N PHE A 122 0.39 10.21 2.47
CA PHE A 122 1.35 9.85 1.42
C PHE A 122 0.97 8.51 0.78
N VAL A 123 0.68 7.46 1.60
CA VAL A 123 0.21 6.16 1.07
C VAL A 123 -0.99 6.35 0.16
N TYR A 124 -1.99 7.13 0.59
CA TYR A 124 -3.17 7.40 -0.22
C TYR A 124 -2.83 8.12 -1.53
N LYS A 125 -2.01 9.17 -1.48
CA LYS A 125 -1.60 9.93 -2.68
C LYS A 125 -0.89 9.06 -3.71
N VAL A 126 -0.04 8.13 -3.27
CA VAL A 126 0.74 7.27 -4.18
C VAL A 126 -0.03 6.06 -4.68
N THR A 127 -0.95 5.51 -3.86
CA THR A 127 -1.57 4.21 -4.20
C THR A 127 -3.00 4.31 -4.73
N HIS A 128 -3.70 5.40 -4.46
CA HIS A 128 -5.10 5.51 -4.86
C HIS A 128 -5.24 5.68 -6.38
N PRO A 129 -6.10 4.90 -7.06
CA PRO A 129 -6.22 4.88 -8.53
C PRO A 129 -6.49 6.24 -9.17
N LYS A 130 -7.15 7.17 -8.46
CA LYS A 130 -7.45 8.51 -8.98
C LYS A 130 -6.21 9.36 -9.29
N HIS A 131 -5.06 9.03 -8.69
CA HIS A 131 -3.82 9.79 -8.89
C HIS A 131 -2.98 9.25 -10.04
N GLU A 132 -3.36 8.11 -10.61
CA GLU A 132 -2.75 7.50 -11.82
C GLU A 132 -1.21 7.44 -11.79
N ILE A 133 -0.64 7.21 -10.61
CA ILE A 133 0.81 7.14 -10.44
C ILE A 133 1.37 5.97 -11.26
N GLU A 134 2.26 6.29 -12.17
CA GLU A 134 2.92 5.31 -13.04
C GLU A 134 3.90 4.42 -12.27
N LYS A 135 3.92 3.16 -12.66
CA LYS A 135 4.83 2.15 -12.11
C LYS A 135 5.51 1.45 -13.28
N THR A 136 6.84 1.48 -13.28
CA THR A 136 7.64 0.85 -14.33
C THR A 136 8.28 -0.42 -13.82
N TYR A 137 8.08 -1.51 -14.57
CA TYR A 137 8.61 -2.83 -14.27
C TYR A 137 9.54 -3.28 -15.38
N THR A 138 10.67 -3.87 -15.00
CA THR A 138 11.50 -4.65 -15.92
C THR A 138 11.10 -6.12 -15.79
N VAL A 139 10.62 -6.70 -16.88
CA VAL A 139 10.10 -8.08 -16.91
C VAL A 139 10.91 -8.92 -17.89
N THR A 140 11.17 -10.16 -17.54
CA THR A 140 11.70 -11.16 -18.45
C THR A 140 10.63 -12.21 -18.70
N VAL A 141 10.29 -12.43 -19.95
CA VAL A 141 9.28 -13.41 -20.37
C VAL A 141 9.94 -14.47 -21.25
N LYS A 142 9.40 -15.69 -21.22
CA LYS A 142 9.75 -16.76 -22.14
C LYS A 142 9.15 -16.46 -23.51
N GLY A 143 9.92 -16.72 -24.56
CA GLY A 143 9.53 -16.47 -25.94
C GLY A 143 10.09 -15.17 -26.51
N ILE A 144 10.19 -15.12 -27.82
CA ILE A 144 10.61 -13.94 -28.59
C ILE A 144 9.34 -13.16 -28.96
N LEU A 145 9.15 -12.01 -28.34
CA LEU A 145 7.99 -11.17 -28.58
C LEU A 145 7.99 -10.58 -29.98
N LYS A 146 6.87 -10.75 -30.67
CA LYS A 146 6.60 -10.15 -31.97
C LYS A 146 5.99 -8.75 -31.81
N ASN A 147 6.14 -7.92 -32.83
CA ASN A 147 5.61 -6.55 -32.81
C ASN A 147 4.09 -6.48 -32.54
N ASN A 148 3.30 -7.42 -33.08
CA ASN A 148 1.87 -7.48 -32.85
C ASN A 148 1.50 -7.79 -31.40
N GLU A 149 2.29 -8.61 -30.70
CA GLU A 149 2.10 -8.93 -29.28
C GLU A 149 2.43 -7.72 -28.41
N VAL A 150 3.49 -6.99 -28.74
CA VAL A 150 3.84 -5.73 -28.07
C VAL A 150 2.72 -4.69 -28.25
N GLU A 151 2.16 -4.57 -29.47
CA GLU A 151 1.05 -3.65 -29.73
C GLU A 151 -0.23 -4.05 -28.96
N GLN A 152 -0.49 -5.34 -28.77
CA GLN A 152 -1.58 -5.81 -27.93
C GLN A 152 -1.37 -5.39 -26.47
N LEU A 153 -0.18 -5.59 -25.91
CA LEU A 153 0.16 -5.12 -24.56
C LEU A 153 -0.02 -3.60 -24.42
N ARG A 154 0.36 -2.82 -25.44
CA ARG A 154 0.19 -1.36 -25.43
C ARG A 154 -1.26 -0.91 -25.43
N LYS A 155 -2.13 -1.62 -26.15
CA LYS A 155 -3.56 -1.31 -26.23
C LYS A 155 -4.36 -1.81 -25.03
N GLY A 156 -3.82 -2.73 -24.29
CA GLY A 156 -4.49 -3.47 -23.22
C GLY A 156 -4.89 -4.88 -23.64
N VAL A 157 -4.73 -5.82 -22.73
CA VAL A 157 -5.02 -7.23 -22.93
C VAL A 157 -6.12 -7.70 -22.00
N LYS A 158 -6.92 -8.64 -22.47
CA LYS A 158 -7.94 -9.29 -21.64
C LYS A 158 -7.26 -10.33 -20.76
N ILE A 159 -7.44 -10.19 -19.44
CA ILE A 159 -6.99 -11.14 -18.44
C ILE A 159 -8.24 -11.57 -17.67
N GLU A 160 -8.64 -12.82 -17.82
CA GLU A 160 -9.90 -13.35 -17.25
C GLU A 160 -11.10 -12.46 -17.60
N ASP A 161 -11.72 -11.83 -16.61
CA ASP A 161 -12.91 -10.98 -16.78
C ASP A 161 -12.60 -9.48 -16.93
N TYR A 162 -11.34 -9.14 -17.13
CA TYR A 162 -10.90 -7.75 -17.15
C TYR A 162 -10.00 -7.46 -18.33
N THR A 163 -10.18 -6.28 -18.93
CA THR A 163 -9.23 -5.73 -19.91
C THR A 163 -8.34 -4.71 -19.22
N THR A 164 -7.02 -4.90 -19.32
CA THR A 164 -6.05 -3.97 -18.76
C THR A 164 -6.15 -2.61 -19.45
N LYS A 165 -5.81 -1.53 -18.72
CA LYS A 165 -5.63 -0.23 -19.34
C LYS A 165 -4.42 -0.26 -20.30
N PRO A 166 -4.32 0.70 -21.25
CA PRO A 166 -3.14 0.86 -22.09
C PRO A 166 -1.86 0.97 -21.26
N ALA A 167 -0.77 0.38 -21.74
CA ALA A 167 0.53 0.40 -21.10
C ALA A 167 1.61 0.93 -22.04
N ARG A 168 2.67 1.55 -21.51
CA ARG A 168 3.88 1.79 -22.30
C ARG A 168 4.76 0.55 -22.23
N VAL A 169 5.14 0.03 -23.41
CA VAL A 169 5.96 -1.17 -23.51
C VAL A 169 7.16 -0.91 -24.40
N LYS A 170 8.35 -1.25 -23.91
CA LYS A 170 9.61 -1.15 -24.63
C LYS A 170 10.37 -2.47 -24.51
N ILE A 171 10.76 -3.06 -25.64
CA ILE A 171 11.69 -4.20 -25.63
C ILE A 171 13.08 -3.67 -25.30
N LEU A 172 13.72 -4.22 -24.26
CA LEU A 172 15.06 -3.86 -23.83
C LEU A 172 16.10 -4.78 -24.48
N LYS A 173 15.80 -6.09 -24.51
CA LYS A 173 16.70 -7.10 -25.06
C LYS A 173 15.92 -8.34 -25.48
N THR A 174 16.36 -8.99 -26.55
CA THR A 174 15.91 -10.30 -26.99
C THR A 174 17.10 -11.24 -27.00
N ASP A 175 16.94 -12.44 -26.46
CA ASP A 175 17.98 -13.47 -26.44
C ASP A 175 17.38 -14.72 -27.12
N ILE A 176 17.79 -14.94 -28.36
CA ILE A 176 17.28 -16.01 -29.21
C ILE A 176 17.72 -17.38 -28.69
N GLU A 177 18.96 -17.48 -28.19
CA GLU A 177 19.50 -18.75 -27.69
C GLU A 177 18.75 -19.24 -26.44
N LYS A 178 18.34 -18.31 -25.57
CA LYS A 178 17.61 -18.62 -24.35
C LYS A 178 16.10 -18.59 -24.52
N ASP A 179 15.61 -18.22 -25.70
CA ASP A 179 14.19 -18.02 -25.99
C ASP A 179 13.49 -17.11 -24.97
N ILE A 180 14.09 -15.92 -24.73
CA ILE A 180 13.55 -14.95 -23.80
C ILE A 180 13.52 -13.53 -24.37
N SER A 181 12.56 -12.75 -23.96
CA SER A 181 12.49 -11.31 -24.17
C SER A 181 12.49 -10.56 -22.84
N ARG A 182 13.31 -9.52 -22.74
CA ARG A 182 13.32 -8.59 -21.60
C ARG A 182 12.72 -7.28 -22.02
N LEU A 183 11.72 -6.81 -21.28
CA LEU A 183 10.98 -5.61 -21.60
C LEU A 183 10.79 -4.72 -20.38
N GLU A 184 10.55 -3.45 -20.65
CA GLU A 184 10.09 -2.46 -19.68
C GLU A 184 8.61 -2.20 -19.93
N ILE A 185 7.79 -2.32 -18.88
CA ILE A 185 6.35 -2.05 -18.93
C ILE A 185 6.04 -0.98 -17.88
N THR A 186 5.41 0.11 -18.33
CA THR A 186 4.89 1.16 -17.45
C THR A 186 3.37 1.11 -17.43
N ILE A 187 2.80 0.97 -16.25
CA ILE A 187 1.36 0.92 -15.98
C ILE A 187 0.99 1.92 -14.88
N HIS A 188 -0.25 2.38 -14.86
CA HIS A 188 -0.80 3.24 -13.79
C HIS A 188 -1.88 2.56 -12.95
N GLU A 189 -2.23 1.33 -13.28
CA GLU A 189 -3.13 0.51 -12.48
C GLU A 189 -2.38 -0.50 -11.61
N GLY A 190 -3.04 -1.09 -10.62
CA GLY A 190 -2.42 -2.05 -9.70
C GLY A 190 -3.44 -3.05 -9.17
N LYS A 191 -4.11 -3.78 -10.06
CA LYS A 191 -4.96 -4.90 -9.65
C LYS A 191 -4.09 -6.13 -9.40
N ASN A 192 -4.32 -6.79 -8.25
CA ASN A 192 -3.65 -8.07 -7.95
C ASN A 192 -4.28 -9.18 -8.80
N ARG A 193 -3.43 -9.98 -9.42
CA ARG A 193 -3.84 -11.07 -10.31
C ARG A 193 -2.87 -12.24 -10.25
#